data_ff9ece9974c38de0319b7c322b049799
#
_entry.id   ff9ece9974c38de0319b7c322b049799
#
_cell.length_a   1.000
_cell.length_b   1.000
_cell.length_c   1.000
_cell.angle_alpha   90.00
_cell.angle_beta   90.00
_cell.angle_gamma   90.00
#
_symmetry.space_group_name_H-M   'P 1'
#
loop_
_entity.id
_entity.type
_entity.pdbx_description
1 polymer ?
#
loop_
_entity_poly.entity_id
_entity_poly.type
_entity_poly.pdbx_seq_one_letter_code
_entity_poly.pdbx_strand_id
1 'polypeptide(L)'
;TPDTLAAILIIVAFLSVQDPRERPEEQREEADRIHKRFADASSDFLTALNLWMFFYNPEHKLSSSSMRKLCRSEFVHFMRMRQWHALYEQLSSVCKEMKWTVGTVHPLRQPSEQILALPQAQQASGALAYSWDGDSIHRAMLAGLLSSMGMQVVREPKASQFAGLKGAARARAMKRAAKMAKNDYQGARGTHFALFPASSVASSTPAWVMAA
;
A
#
# COMPACT_ATOMS: atom_id res chain seq x y z
N THR A 1 -12.86 16.67 -4.39
CA THR A 1 -12.09 17.94 -4.36
C THR A 1 -10.89 17.87 -5.31
N PRO A 2 -10.29 19.01 -5.72
CA PRO A 2 -9.04 19.01 -6.52
C PRO A 2 -7.90 18.24 -5.85
N ASP A 3 -7.76 18.32 -4.55
CA ASP A 3 -6.70 17.62 -3.78
C ASP A 3 -6.95 16.12 -3.71
N THR A 4 -8.21 15.70 -3.58
CA THR A 4 -8.58 14.29 -3.70
C THR A 4 -8.23 13.74 -5.08
N LEU A 5 -8.47 14.53 -6.15
CA LEU A 5 -8.08 14.13 -7.50
C LEU A 5 -6.55 13.95 -7.62
N ALA A 6 -5.76 14.88 -7.07
CA ALA A 6 -4.31 14.75 -7.06
C ALA A 6 -3.84 13.45 -6.36
N ALA A 7 -4.43 13.14 -5.19
CA ALA A 7 -4.14 11.90 -4.47
C ALA A 7 -4.49 10.65 -5.30
N ILE A 8 -5.66 10.65 -5.98
CA ILE A 8 -6.08 9.55 -6.85
C ILE A 8 -5.12 9.37 -8.03
N LEU A 9 -4.70 10.45 -8.68
CA LEU A 9 -3.75 10.38 -9.79
C LEU A 9 -2.41 9.78 -9.37
N ILE A 10 -1.93 10.09 -8.16
CA ILE A 10 -0.73 9.49 -7.58
C ILE A 10 -0.93 7.98 -7.38
N ILE A 11 -2.06 7.56 -6.82
CA ILE A 11 -2.38 6.15 -6.60
C ILE A 11 -2.52 5.40 -7.93
N VAL A 12 -3.24 5.94 -8.89
CA VAL A 12 -3.42 5.32 -10.21
C VAL A 12 -2.08 5.19 -10.94
N ALA A 13 -1.22 6.20 -10.86
CA ALA A 13 0.13 6.13 -11.40
C ALA A 13 0.96 5.05 -10.69
N PHE A 14 0.84 4.90 -9.36
CA PHE A 14 1.49 3.83 -8.60
C PHE A 14 1.05 2.45 -9.06
N LEU A 15 -0.25 2.22 -9.23
CA LEU A 15 -0.82 0.95 -9.68
C LEU A 15 -0.41 0.57 -11.12
N SER A 16 0.04 1.56 -11.90
CA SER A 16 0.43 1.38 -13.30
C SER A 16 1.92 1.13 -13.50
N VAL A 17 2.73 1.20 -12.43
CA VAL A 17 4.16 0.94 -12.46
C VAL A 17 4.50 -0.25 -11.57
N GLN A 18 5.69 -0.83 -11.77
CA GLN A 18 6.18 -1.84 -10.84
C GLN A 18 6.45 -1.19 -9.47
N ASP A 19 6.04 -1.86 -8.39
CA ASP A 19 6.27 -1.37 -7.02
C ASP A 19 7.74 -0.92 -6.86
N PRO A 20 7.99 0.34 -6.47
CA PRO A 20 9.35 0.83 -6.32
C PRO A 20 10.08 0.25 -5.12
N ARG A 21 9.40 -0.33 -4.15
CA ARG A 21 10.03 -0.94 -2.97
C ARG A 21 10.78 -2.20 -3.36
N GLU A 22 12.04 -2.29 -2.95
CA GLU A 22 12.92 -3.42 -3.21
C GLU A 22 13.14 -4.24 -1.94
N ARG A 23 13.22 -5.55 -2.11
CA ARG A 23 13.46 -6.50 -1.00
C ARG A 23 14.61 -7.43 -1.40
N PRO A 24 15.87 -6.94 -1.38
CA PRO A 24 17.03 -7.77 -1.67
C PRO A 24 17.05 -9.00 -0.77
N GLU A 25 17.40 -10.15 -1.30
CA GLU A 25 17.32 -11.43 -0.57
C GLU A 25 18.14 -11.39 0.72
N GLU A 26 19.35 -10.85 0.64
CA GLU A 26 20.29 -10.75 1.76
C GLU A 26 19.88 -9.71 2.82
N GLN A 27 19.03 -8.74 2.48
CA GLN A 27 18.63 -7.62 3.34
C GLN A 27 17.11 -7.53 3.50
N ARG A 28 16.39 -8.63 3.29
CA ARG A 28 14.92 -8.64 3.27
C ARG A 28 14.30 -8.13 4.57
N GLU A 29 14.81 -8.56 5.71
CA GLU A 29 14.26 -8.16 7.02
C GLU A 29 14.46 -6.66 7.27
N GLU A 30 15.60 -6.13 6.89
CA GLU A 30 15.88 -4.70 7.02
C GLU A 30 15.02 -3.87 6.08
N ALA A 31 14.88 -4.27 4.81
CA ALA A 31 14.00 -3.63 3.86
C ALA A 31 12.54 -3.64 4.35
N ASP A 32 12.05 -4.79 4.86
CA ASP A 32 10.71 -4.89 5.42
C ASP A 32 10.50 -3.97 6.63
N ARG A 33 11.49 -3.87 7.51
CA ARG A 33 11.48 -2.97 8.66
C ARG A 33 11.38 -1.51 8.21
N ILE A 34 12.18 -1.13 7.22
CA ILE A 34 12.22 0.22 6.68
C ILE A 34 10.88 0.56 6.01
N HIS A 35 10.36 -0.33 5.16
CA HIS A 35 9.10 -0.08 4.46
C HIS A 35 7.88 -0.02 5.39
N LYS A 36 7.90 -0.75 6.52
CA LYS A 36 6.83 -0.68 7.52
C LYS A 36 6.62 0.71 8.13
N ARG A 37 7.61 1.59 8.06
CA ARG A 37 7.50 2.97 8.56
C ARG A 37 6.48 3.78 7.77
N PHE A 38 6.27 3.45 6.50
CA PHE A 38 5.31 4.09 5.60
C PHE A 38 3.92 3.46 5.67
N ALA A 39 3.76 2.32 6.34
CA ALA A 39 2.53 1.56 6.32
C ALA A 39 1.36 2.33 6.95
N ASP A 40 0.27 2.46 6.21
CA ASP A 40 -1.03 2.81 6.75
C ASP A 40 -1.77 1.51 7.11
N ALA A 41 -2.32 1.43 8.33
CA ALA A 41 -2.93 0.20 8.83
C ALA A 41 -4.24 -0.18 8.11
N SER A 42 -4.87 0.78 7.45
CA SER A 42 -6.19 0.64 6.83
C SER A 42 -6.13 0.46 5.31
N SER A 43 -5.02 0.86 4.66
CA SER A 43 -5.00 0.94 3.20
C SER A 43 -3.59 0.94 2.59
N ASP A 44 -3.36 0.04 1.63
CA ASP A 44 -2.15 0.06 0.82
C ASP A 44 -2.11 1.27 -0.15
N PHE A 45 -3.27 1.82 -0.52
CA PHE A 45 -3.33 3.05 -1.31
C PHE A 45 -2.81 4.25 -0.52
N LEU A 46 -3.18 4.34 0.77
CA LEU A 46 -2.66 5.39 1.66
C LEU A 46 -1.17 5.16 1.97
N THR A 47 -0.73 3.91 2.06
CA THR A 47 0.70 3.57 2.16
C THR A 47 1.48 4.10 0.95
N ALA A 48 0.94 3.99 -0.27
CA ALA A 48 1.56 4.58 -1.45
C ALA A 48 1.65 6.11 -1.36
N LEU A 49 0.60 6.78 -0.87
CA LEU A 49 0.63 8.23 -0.64
C LEU A 49 1.67 8.63 0.42
N ASN A 50 1.83 7.85 1.49
CA ASN A 50 2.86 8.09 2.50
C ASN A 50 4.27 8.02 1.87
N LEU A 51 4.49 6.99 1.05
CA LEU A 51 5.75 6.83 0.31
C LEU A 51 5.97 8.01 -0.65
N TRP A 52 4.95 8.41 -1.40
CA TRP A 52 5.02 9.56 -2.29
C TRP A 52 5.41 10.84 -1.56
N MET A 53 4.72 11.16 -0.45
CA MET A 53 4.99 12.37 0.31
C MET A 53 6.39 12.42 0.90
N PHE A 54 6.94 11.27 1.30
CA PHE A 54 8.30 11.20 1.79
C PHE A 54 9.34 11.55 0.72
N PHE A 55 9.13 11.12 -0.52
CA PHE A 55 10.08 11.34 -1.63
C PHE A 55 9.82 12.62 -2.43
N TYR A 56 8.57 13.02 -2.56
CA TYR A 56 8.12 14.13 -3.42
C TYR A 56 7.35 15.19 -2.64
N ASN A 57 7.73 15.44 -1.38
CA ASN A 57 7.16 16.53 -0.62
C ASN A 57 7.41 17.86 -1.37
N PRO A 58 6.36 18.65 -1.70
CA PRO A 58 6.50 19.93 -2.39
C PRO A 58 7.40 20.93 -1.66
N GLU A 59 7.45 20.84 -0.32
CA GLU A 59 8.23 21.73 0.54
C GLU A 59 9.73 21.39 0.53
N HIS A 60 10.14 20.18 0.14
CA HIS A 60 11.50 19.69 0.21
C HIS A 60 11.97 19.07 -1.12
N LYS A 61 12.24 19.92 -2.11
CA LYS A 61 12.74 19.43 -3.41
C LYS A 61 14.15 18.87 -3.30
N LEU A 62 14.29 17.59 -3.59
CA LEU A 62 15.56 16.90 -3.62
C LEU A 62 16.25 17.05 -4.99
N SER A 63 17.57 17.22 -5.00
CA SER A 63 18.37 17.06 -6.24
C SER A 63 18.34 15.59 -6.69
N SER A 64 18.60 15.33 -7.97
CA SER A 64 18.65 13.95 -8.50
C SER A 64 19.70 13.09 -7.77
N SER A 65 20.81 13.65 -7.34
CA SER A 65 21.84 12.94 -6.58
C SER A 65 21.36 12.60 -5.16
N SER A 66 20.71 13.56 -4.48
CA SER A 66 20.13 13.35 -3.15
C SER A 66 18.99 12.33 -3.20
N MET A 67 18.13 12.41 -4.21
CA MET A 67 17.06 11.45 -4.44
C MET A 67 17.59 10.02 -4.63
N ARG A 68 18.67 9.84 -5.41
CA ARG A 68 19.31 8.51 -5.58
C ARG A 68 19.87 7.96 -4.26
N LYS A 69 20.50 8.82 -3.46
CA LYS A 69 21.02 8.42 -2.13
C LYS A 69 19.87 8.00 -1.21
N LEU A 70 18.81 8.80 -1.17
CA LEU A 70 17.63 8.52 -0.36
C LEU A 70 16.94 7.21 -0.82
N CYS A 71 16.73 7.02 -2.12
CA CYS A 71 16.17 5.77 -2.64
C CYS A 71 17.00 4.55 -2.19
N ARG A 72 18.32 4.63 -2.26
CA ARG A 72 19.20 3.53 -1.84
C ARG A 72 19.07 3.24 -0.34
N SER A 73 19.06 4.27 0.51
CA SER A 73 18.93 4.09 1.97
C SER A 73 17.55 3.56 2.38
N GLU A 74 16.52 3.78 1.56
CA GLU A 74 15.15 3.35 1.83
C GLU A 74 14.76 2.04 1.12
N PHE A 75 15.70 1.35 0.47
CA PHE A 75 15.43 0.17 -0.37
C PHE A 75 14.34 0.44 -1.41
N VAL A 76 14.48 1.55 -2.14
CA VAL A 76 13.54 1.97 -3.17
C VAL A 76 14.26 2.16 -4.51
N HIS A 77 13.69 1.63 -5.57
CA HIS A 77 14.26 1.70 -6.92
C HIS A 77 14.08 3.08 -7.53
N PHE A 78 15.16 3.81 -7.71
CA PHE A 78 15.17 5.19 -8.20
C PHE A 78 14.44 5.36 -9.55
N MET A 79 14.66 4.45 -10.51
CA MET A 79 14.04 4.59 -11.84
C MET A 79 12.52 4.35 -11.77
N ARG A 80 12.05 3.43 -10.93
CA ARG A 80 10.61 3.20 -10.73
C ARG A 80 9.94 4.40 -10.07
N MET A 81 10.61 5.04 -9.11
CA MET A 81 10.14 6.31 -8.54
C MET A 81 10.02 7.39 -9.60
N ARG A 82 11.00 7.52 -10.50
CA ARG A 82 10.92 8.47 -11.61
C ARG A 82 9.79 8.13 -12.58
N GLN A 83 9.59 6.86 -12.92
CA GLN A 83 8.48 6.42 -13.77
C GLN A 83 7.13 6.77 -13.12
N TRP A 84 6.99 6.51 -11.83
CA TRP A 84 5.79 6.86 -11.07
C TRP A 84 5.51 8.36 -11.14
N HIS A 85 6.52 9.19 -10.88
CA HIS A 85 6.39 10.64 -10.95
C HIS A 85 6.04 11.12 -12.37
N ALA A 86 6.73 10.62 -13.38
CA ALA A 86 6.47 11.00 -14.77
C ALA A 86 5.04 10.63 -15.20
N LEU A 87 4.54 9.47 -14.79
CA LEU A 87 3.17 9.06 -15.09
C LEU A 87 2.15 9.94 -14.36
N TYR A 88 2.39 10.29 -13.10
CA TYR A 88 1.56 11.26 -12.39
C TYR A 88 1.49 12.62 -13.11
N GLU A 89 2.63 13.13 -13.57
CA GLU A 89 2.67 14.40 -14.32
C GLU A 89 1.90 14.29 -15.64
N GLN A 90 2.04 13.19 -16.36
CA GLN A 90 1.31 12.92 -17.59
C GLN A 90 -0.21 12.88 -17.34
N LEU A 91 -0.67 12.13 -16.34
CA LEU A 91 -2.08 12.06 -15.98
C LEU A 91 -2.63 13.43 -15.55
N SER A 92 -1.85 14.19 -14.79
CA SER A 92 -2.20 15.55 -14.38
C SER A 92 -2.33 16.49 -15.57
N SER A 93 -1.45 16.36 -16.58
CA SER A 93 -1.55 17.14 -17.83
C SER A 93 -2.82 16.82 -18.60
N VAL A 94 -3.16 15.53 -18.76
CA VAL A 94 -4.40 15.11 -19.42
C VAL A 94 -5.63 15.66 -18.69
N CYS A 95 -5.65 15.62 -17.36
CA CYS A 95 -6.75 16.20 -16.59
C CYS A 95 -6.90 17.71 -16.84
N LYS A 96 -5.78 18.45 -16.90
CA LYS A 96 -5.77 19.88 -17.20
C LYS A 96 -6.28 20.18 -18.62
N GLU A 97 -5.92 19.38 -19.62
CA GLU A 97 -6.43 19.48 -20.99
C GLU A 97 -7.95 19.27 -21.02
N MET A 98 -8.46 18.37 -20.17
CA MET A 98 -9.91 18.16 -19.96
C MET A 98 -10.57 19.25 -19.13
N LYS A 99 -9.84 20.32 -18.76
CA LYS A 99 -10.29 21.44 -17.91
C LYS A 99 -10.67 21.00 -16.49
N TRP A 100 -10.11 19.91 -15.99
CA TRP A 100 -10.23 19.52 -14.59
C TRP A 100 -9.18 20.25 -13.75
N THR A 101 -9.58 20.71 -12.59
CA THR A 101 -8.64 21.32 -11.63
C THR A 101 -7.97 20.21 -10.83
N VAL A 102 -6.69 20.02 -11.05
CA VAL A 102 -5.85 19.14 -10.22
C VAL A 102 -5.22 19.99 -9.13
N GLY A 103 -5.53 19.68 -7.89
CA GLY A 103 -4.97 20.36 -6.72
C GLY A 103 -3.56 19.89 -6.38
N THR A 104 -3.14 20.21 -5.17
CA THR A 104 -1.90 19.69 -4.58
C THR A 104 -2.27 18.68 -3.50
N VAL A 105 -1.54 17.58 -3.46
CA VAL A 105 -1.78 16.57 -2.43
C VAL A 105 -1.28 17.10 -1.08
N HIS A 106 -2.19 17.17 -0.12
CA HIS A 106 -1.89 17.59 1.24
C HIS A 106 -2.45 16.58 2.23
N PRO A 107 -1.62 16.00 3.12
CA PRO A 107 -2.11 15.20 4.22
C PRO A 107 -2.79 16.09 5.27
N LEU A 108 -3.77 15.55 5.99
CA LEU A 108 -4.42 16.23 7.13
C LEU A 108 -3.43 16.39 8.29
N ARG A 109 -2.48 15.48 8.42
CA ARG A 109 -1.40 15.54 9.41
C ARG A 109 -0.13 14.93 8.83
N GLN A 110 1.00 15.55 9.11
CA GLN A 110 2.33 15.05 8.78
C GLN A 110 2.97 14.34 10.00
N PRO A 111 3.93 13.43 9.78
CA PRO A 111 4.79 12.93 10.86
C PRO A 111 5.46 14.08 11.61
N SER A 112 5.60 13.96 12.93
CA SER A 112 6.25 15.01 13.72
C SER A 112 7.72 15.13 13.35
N GLU A 113 8.29 16.33 13.49
CA GLU A 113 9.71 16.58 13.28
C GLU A 113 10.59 15.69 14.17
N GLN A 114 10.13 15.38 15.38
CA GLN A 114 10.80 14.47 16.30
C GLN A 114 10.94 13.06 15.73
N ILE A 115 9.88 12.55 15.07
CA ILE A 115 9.92 11.25 14.39
C ILE A 115 10.83 11.30 13.18
N LEU A 116 10.77 12.37 12.36
CA LEU A 116 11.62 12.54 11.20
C LEU A 116 13.12 12.64 11.57
N ALA A 117 13.43 13.19 12.72
CA ALA A 117 14.81 13.31 13.23
C ALA A 117 15.38 12.00 13.80
N LEU A 118 14.53 11.00 14.11
CA LEU A 118 15.01 9.72 14.61
C LEU A 118 15.77 8.92 13.55
N PRO A 119 16.84 8.20 13.92
CA PRO A 119 17.48 7.23 13.04
C PRO A 119 16.45 6.20 12.55
N GLN A 120 16.59 5.74 11.30
CA GLN A 120 15.69 4.74 10.70
C GLN A 120 15.44 3.53 11.59
N ALA A 121 16.50 3.05 12.27
CA ALA A 121 16.42 1.89 13.16
C ALA A 121 15.47 2.10 14.36
N GLN A 122 15.22 3.34 14.76
CA GLN A 122 14.37 3.70 15.90
C GLN A 122 12.95 4.08 15.47
N GLN A 123 12.68 4.24 14.19
CA GLN A 123 11.35 4.55 13.68
C GLN A 123 10.48 3.29 13.67
N ALA A 124 9.39 3.31 14.42
CA ALA A 124 8.44 2.20 14.50
C ALA A 124 7.63 2.04 13.20
N SER A 125 6.91 0.93 13.09
CA SER A 125 5.94 0.71 12.02
C SER A 125 4.90 1.85 12.01
N GLY A 126 4.63 2.41 10.83
CA GLY A 126 3.72 3.54 10.67
C GLY A 126 4.25 4.89 11.17
N ALA A 127 5.51 4.96 11.61
CA ALA A 127 6.08 6.22 12.14
C ALA A 127 6.07 7.37 11.12
N LEU A 128 6.17 7.05 9.83
CA LEU A 128 6.13 8.00 8.72
C LEU A 128 4.76 8.00 8.01
N ALA A 129 3.73 7.44 8.63
CA ALA A 129 2.39 7.50 8.09
C ALA A 129 1.81 8.92 8.26
N TYR A 130 1.32 9.46 7.15
CA TYR A 130 0.57 10.70 7.13
C TYR A 130 -0.90 10.42 7.43
N SER A 131 -1.65 11.39 7.90
CA SER A 131 -3.11 11.27 8.01
C SER A 131 -3.77 11.83 6.76
N TRP A 132 -4.71 11.08 6.18
CA TRP A 132 -5.40 11.42 4.94
C TRP A 132 -6.91 11.48 5.14
N ASP A 133 -7.62 12.20 4.27
CA ASP A 133 -9.06 12.00 4.07
C ASP A 133 -9.28 10.70 3.27
N GLY A 134 -9.03 9.57 3.96
CA GLY A 134 -9.09 8.25 3.37
C GLY A 134 -10.48 7.91 2.83
N ASP A 135 -11.53 8.37 3.49
CA ASP A 135 -12.92 8.12 3.06
C ASP A 135 -13.21 8.75 1.69
N SER A 136 -12.85 10.01 1.49
CA SER A 136 -13.03 10.69 0.20
C SER A 136 -12.18 10.04 -0.90
N ILE A 137 -10.94 9.67 -0.60
CA ILE A 137 -10.04 8.99 -1.54
C ILE A 137 -10.62 7.63 -1.93
N HIS A 138 -10.97 6.79 -0.96
CA HIS A 138 -11.48 5.44 -1.22
C HIS A 138 -12.82 5.44 -1.94
N ARG A 139 -13.75 6.36 -1.59
CA ARG A 139 -15.03 6.50 -2.31
C ARG A 139 -14.84 6.88 -3.77
N ALA A 140 -13.92 7.80 -4.05
CA ALA A 140 -13.64 8.21 -5.42
C ALA A 140 -12.94 7.09 -6.22
N MET A 141 -11.99 6.36 -5.60
CA MET A 141 -11.38 5.16 -6.19
C MET A 141 -12.42 4.07 -6.46
N LEU A 142 -13.33 3.81 -5.51
CA LEU A 142 -14.38 2.83 -5.63
C LEU A 142 -15.29 3.10 -6.83
N ALA A 143 -15.62 4.36 -7.11
CA ALA A 143 -16.44 4.72 -8.27
C ALA A 143 -15.84 4.23 -9.61
N GLY A 144 -14.49 4.19 -9.72
CA GLY A 144 -13.79 3.68 -10.89
C GLY A 144 -13.44 2.18 -10.84
N LEU A 145 -13.43 1.58 -9.65
CA LEU A 145 -12.94 0.23 -9.38
C LEU A 145 -14.01 -0.72 -8.81
N LEU A 146 -15.29 -0.50 -9.13
CA LEU A 146 -16.40 -1.34 -8.65
C LEU A 146 -16.21 -2.82 -8.99
N SER A 147 -15.62 -3.13 -10.15
CA SER A 147 -15.31 -4.50 -10.54
C SER A 147 -14.17 -5.15 -9.76
N SER A 148 -13.41 -4.36 -9.03
CA SER A 148 -12.27 -4.79 -8.20
C SER A 148 -12.66 -5.01 -6.73
N MET A 149 -13.95 -5.01 -6.42
CA MET A 149 -14.44 -5.34 -5.08
C MET A 149 -14.46 -6.85 -4.86
N GLY A 150 -14.05 -7.25 -3.65
CA GLY A 150 -14.14 -8.64 -3.19
C GLY A 150 -14.76 -8.74 -1.81
N MET A 151 -15.60 -9.75 -1.65
CA MET A 151 -16.20 -10.10 -0.36
C MET A 151 -15.46 -11.30 0.23
N GLN A 152 -15.14 -11.24 1.51
CA GLN A 152 -14.53 -12.36 2.22
C GLN A 152 -15.42 -13.59 2.17
N VAL A 153 -14.86 -14.73 1.76
CA VAL A 153 -15.53 -16.04 1.79
C VAL A 153 -15.03 -16.81 3.01
N VAL A 154 -15.82 -16.85 4.06
CA VAL A 154 -15.48 -17.63 5.26
C VAL A 154 -15.78 -19.09 4.98
N ARG A 155 -14.71 -19.89 4.71
CA ARG A 155 -14.83 -21.35 4.59
C ARG A 155 -14.20 -21.99 5.82
N GLU A 156 -14.97 -22.82 6.52
CA GLU A 156 -14.38 -23.64 7.57
C GLU A 156 -13.58 -24.81 6.96
N PRO A 157 -12.32 -25.00 7.37
CA PRO A 157 -11.53 -26.14 6.93
C PRO A 157 -12.20 -27.43 7.37
N LYS A 158 -12.47 -28.36 6.45
CA LYS A 158 -13.10 -29.64 6.77
C LYS A 158 -12.15 -30.49 7.62
N ALA A 159 -12.63 -31.00 8.75
CA ALA A 159 -11.84 -31.83 9.67
C ALA A 159 -11.23 -33.08 8.99
N SER A 160 -11.86 -33.59 7.93
CA SER A 160 -11.39 -34.71 7.12
C SER A 160 -10.04 -34.44 6.43
N GLN A 161 -9.72 -33.18 6.12
CA GLN A 161 -8.44 -32.79 5.49
C GLN A 161 -7.22 -33.03 6.41
N PHE A 162 -7.45 -33.22 7.71
CA PHE A 162 -6.41 -33.40 8.72
C PHE A 162 -6.46 -34.78 9.40
N ALA A 163 -7.18 -35.74 8.81
CA ALA A 163 -7.37 -37.08 9.40
C ALA A 163 -6.07 -37.85 9.61
N GLY A 164 -5.04 -37.62 8.75
CA GLY A 164 -3.72 -38.24 8.87
C GLY A 164 -2.78 -37.58 9.88
N LEU A 165 -3.14 -36.46 10.48
CA LEU A 165 -2.28 -35.72 11.41
C LEU A 165 -2.79 -35.91 12.85
N LYS A 166 -1.86 -36.07 13.82
CA LYS A 166 -2.16 -36.24 15.25
C LYS A 166 -1.50 -35.15 16.12
N GLY A 167 -2.07 -34.89 17.28
CA GLY A 167 -1.50 -34.02 18.30
C GLY A 167 -1.21 -32.60 17.83
N ALA A 168 -0.05 -32.08 18.19
CA ALA A 168 0.38 -30.71 17.90
C ALA A 168 0.47 -30.40 16.39
N ALA A 169 0.83 -31.38 15.55
CA ALA A 169 0.90 -31.24 14.11
C ALA A 169 -0.48 -30.95 13.51
N ARG A 170 -1.51 -31.69 13.96
CA ARG A 170 -2.91 -31.44 13.55
C ARG A 170 -3.39 -30.05 13.97
N ALA A 171 -3.12 -29.66 15.22
CA ALA A 171 -3.52 -28.33 15.73
C ALA A 171 -2.86 -27.18 14.93
N ARG A 172 -1.57 -27.30 14.61
CA ARG A 172 -0.85 -26.32 13.78
C ARG A 172 -1.41 -26.25 12.36
N ALA A 173 -1.67 -27.41 11.73
CA ALA A 173 -2.23 -27.48 10.38
C ALA A 173 -3.64 -26.90 10.33
N MET A 174 -4.51 -27.18 11.30
CA MET A 174 -5.84 -26.59 11.41
C MET A 174 -5.77 -25.07 11.60
N LYS A 175 -4.90 -24.58 12.49
CA LYS A 175 -4.71 -23.14 12.72
C LYS A 175 -4.23 -22.42 11.44
N ARG A 176 -3.30 -23.03 10.71
CA ARG A 176 -2.79 -22.49 9.44
C ARG A 176 -3.90 -22.48 8.37
N ALA A 177 -4.66 -23.55 8.23
CA ALA A 177 -5.76 -23.65 7.28
C ALA A 177 -6.88 -22.64 7.60
N ALA A 178 -7.23 -22.50 8.88
CA ALA A 178 -8.21 -21.49 9.32
C ALA A 178 -7.73 -20.05 9.02
N LYS A 179 -6.44 -19.78 9.19
CA LYS A 179 -5.87 -18.48 8.82
C LYS A 179 -5.90 -18.24 7.31
N MET A 180 -5.58 -19.25 6.52
CA MET A 180 -5.64 -19.15 5.04
C MET A 180 -7.08 -19.04 4.54
N ALA A 181 -8.02 -19.75 5.16
CA ALA A 181 -9.43 -19.69 4.81
C ALA A 181 -10.05 -18.30 5.05
N LYS A 182 -9.52 -17.53 5.99
CA LYS A 182 -9.93 -16.14 6.23
C LYS A 182 -9.39 -15.16 5.19
N ASN A 183 -8.38 -15.53 4.43
CA ASN A 183 -7.80 -14.72 3.36
C ASN A 183 -8.25 -15.25 1.98
N ASP A 184 -9.53 -15.60 1.85
CA ASP A 184 -10.17 -15.97 0.58
C ASP A 184 -11.27 -14.96 0.30
N TYR A 185 -11.18 -14.31 -0.85
CA TYR A 185 -12.13 -13.27 -1.28
C TYR A 185 -12.72 -13.67 -2.62
N GLN A 186 -14.01 -13.46 -2.75
CA GLN A 186 -14.73 -13.60 -4.00
C GLN A 186 -14.96 -12.23 -4.61
N GLY A 187 -14.38 -12.02 -5.77
CA GLY A 187 -14.53 -10.81 -6.58
C GLY A 187 -15.66 -10.94 -7.59
N ALA A 188 -15.71 -9.96 -8.50
CA ALA A 188 -16.66 -9.94 -9.60
C ALA A 188 -16.54 -11.21 -10.44
N ARG A 189 -17.66 -11.65 -11.02
CA ARG A 189 -17.76 -12.85 -11.89
C ARG A 189 -17.30 -14.15 -11.22
N GLY A 190 -17.31 -14.21 -9.89
CA GLY A 190 -16.94 -15.41 -9.15
C GLY A 190 -15.43 -15.69 -9.08
N THR A 191 -14.58 -14.73 -9.45
CA THR A 191 -13.13 -14.88 -9.29
C THR A 191 -12.75 -14.95 -7.83
N HIS A 192 -11.82 -15.83 -7.48
CA HIS A 192 -11.27 -15.94 -6.13
C HIS A 192 -9.85 -15.37 -6.08
N PHE A 193 -9.56 -14.63 -5.03
CA PHE A 193 -8.24 -14.09 -4.77
C PHE A 193 -7.94 -14.02 -3.26
N ALA A 194 -6.67 -13.87 -2.92
CA ALA A 194 -6.21 -13.68 -1.56
C ALA A 194 -5.42 -12.37 -1.47
N LEU A 195 -5.50 -11.70 -0.32
CA LEU A 195 -4.67 -10.54 -0.06
C LEU A 195 -3.20 -10.95 0.03
N PHE A 196 -2.35 -10.14 -0.58
CA PHE A 196 -0.91 -10.38 -0.51
C PHE A 196 -0.43 -10.30 0.94
N PRO A 197 0.43 -11.21 1.41
CA PRO A 197 0.84 -11.26 2.82
C PRO A 197 1.49 -9.98 3.37
N ALA A 198 2.07 -9.16 2.49
CA ALA A 198 2.69 -7.89 2.86
C ALA A 198 1.70 -6.70 2.80
N SER A 199 0.45 -6.93 2.38
CA SER A 199 -0.60 -5.91 2.46
C SER A 199 -0.87 -5.52 3.91
N SER A 200 -1.03 -4.24 4.17
CA SER A 200 -1.32 -3.70 5.50
C SER A 200 -2.65 -4.23 6.05
N VAL A 201 -3.62 -4.52 5.17
CA VAL A 201 -4.95 -5.04 5.56
C VAL A 201 -5.02 -6.57 5.66
N ALA A 202 -3.98 -7.30 5.27
CA ALA A 202 -3.99 -8.77 5.27
C ALA A 202 -4.16 -9.38 6.68
N SER A 203 -3.72 -8.68 7.72
CA SER A 203 -3.85 -9.15 9.10
C SER A 203 -5.24 -8.93 9.69
N SER A 204 -5.96 -7.90 9.24
CA SER A 204 -7.30 -7.56 9.71
C SER A 204 -8.39 -8.41 9.05
N THR A 205 -8.10 -9.00 7.89
CA THR A 205 -9.04 -9.82 7.10
C THR A 205 -10.43 -9.19 7.02
N PRO A 206 -10.56 -7.98 6.45
CA PRO A 206 -11.83 -7.25 6.42
C PRO A 206 -12.88 -8.00 5.60
N ALA A 207 -14.17 -7.79 5.91
CA ALA A 207 -15.27 -8.44 5.20
C ALA A 207 -15.35 -8.03 3.71
N TRP A 208 -14.94 -6.83 3.39
CA TRP A 208 -14.88 -6.29 2.03
C TRP A 208 -13.52 -5.67 1.75
N VAL A 209 -13.02 -5.88 0.55
CA VAL A 209 -11.76 -5.30 0.07
C VAL A 209 -11.94 -4.74 -1.33
N MET A 210 -11.19 -3.69 -1.63
CA MET A 210 -10.97 -3.22 -2.99
C MET A 210 -9.52 -3.59 -3.36
N ALA A 211 -9.37 -4.43 -4.38
CA ALA A 211 -8.08 -4.92 -4.86
C ALA A 211 -7.88 -4.50 -6.31
N ALA A 212 -6.81 -3.78 -6.60
CA ALA A 212 -6.45 -3.30 -7.93
C ALA A 212 -5.10 -3.86 -8.36
#